data_5621fb1101b20ca8b26c19b386cbe174
#
_entry.id   5621fb1101b20ca8b26c19b386cbe174
#
_cell.length_a   1.000
_cell.length_b   1.000
_cell.length_c   1.000
_cell.angle_alpha   90.00
_cell.angle_beta   90.00
_cell.angle_gamma   90.00
#
_symmetry.space_group_name_H-M   'P 1'
#
loop_
_entity.id
_entity.type
_entity.pdbx_description
1 polymer ?
#
loop_
_entity_poly.entity_id
_entity_poly.type
_entity_poly.pdbx_seq_one_letter_code
_entity_poly.pdbx_strand_id
1 'polypeptide(L)'
;MSKIIGIDLGTTNSCVAVMEGGQPTVIANSEGARTTPSVVAFTKSGERLVGETAKRQAVTNVDGTVISIKRHMGENYKFNYDGKGFSPQEISAMILQKLKKDAESYIGEEVKEAVITVPAYFSDAQRQATKDAGKIAGLDVKRIINEPTAAALAYGLDNEKEQKIMVYDLGGGTFDVSIIDIGDGVIEVLATSGNNHLGGDDFDQRVMDYLVAEFKTANGIDLSADKMAMQRI
;
A
#
# COMPACT_ATOMS: atom_id res chain seq x y z
N MET A 1 14.58 -9.56 -22.96
CA MET A 1 13.23 -9.01 -22.63
C MET A 1 13.36 -8.40 -21.24
N SER A 2 12.90 -7.16 -21.06
CA SER A 2 12.88 -6.57 -19.71
C SER A 2 12.02 -7.42 -18.79
N LYS A 3 12.46 -7.61 -17.55
CA LYS A 3 11.68 -8.35 -16.57
C LYS A 3 10.47 -7.52 -16.14
N ILE A 4 9.30 -8.16 -16.01
CA ILE A 4 8.10 -7.57 -15.45
C ILE A 4 8.11 -7.83 -13.95
N ILE A 5 7.86 -6.81 -13.14
CA ILE A 5 7.74 -6.95 -11.69
C ILE A 5 6.26 -6.97 -11.28
N GLY A 6 5.96 -7.74 -10.24
CA GLY A 6 4.69 -7.68 -9.53
C GLY A 6 4.81 -6.77 -8.31
N ILE A 7 3.87 -5.86 -8.12
CA ILE A 7 3.84 -4.95 -6.97
C ILE A 7 2.51 -5.09 -6.25
N ASP A 8 2.59 -5.34 -4.95
CA ASP A 8 1.49 -5.12 -4.03
C ASP A 8 1.68 -3.73 -3.39
N LEU A 9 0.84 -2.78 -3.80
CA LEU A 9 0.84 -1.42 -3.27
C LEU A 9 -0.16 -1.33 -2.11
N GLY A 10 0.23 -1.83 -0.94
CA GLY A 10 -0.62 -1.86 0.24
C GLY A 10 -0.78 -0.51 0.94
N THR A 11 -1.82 -0.37 1.78
CA THR A 11 -2.06 0.85 2.57
C THR A 11 -0.95 1.09 3.59
N THR A 12 -0.55 0.05 4.31
CA THR A 12 0.44 0.12 5.38
C THR A 12 1.83 -0.31 4.91
N ASN A 13 1.90 -1.42 4.17
CA ASN A 13 3.14 -1.96 3.63
C ASN A 13 2.96 -2.35 2.17
N SER A 14 4.01 -2.21 1.40
CA SER A 14 4.07 -2.63 -0.01
C SER A 14 5.17 -3.66 -0.19
N CYS A 15 5.05 -4.50 -1.23
CA CYS A 15 6.12 -5.41 -1.61
C CYS A 15 6.28 -5.50 -3.12
N VAL A 16 7.44 -6.00 -3.56
CA VAL A 16 7.75 -6.22 -4.97
C VAL A 16 8.31 -7.62 -5.17
N ALA A 17 7.92 -8.26 -6.27
CA ALA A 17 8.36 -9.58 -6.63
C ALA A 17 8.71 -9.66 -8.13
N VAL A 18 9.52 -10.66 -8.47
CA VAL A 18 9.89 -10.99 -9.85
C VAL A 18 9.77 -12.51 -10.06
N MET A 19 9.53 -12.93 -11.30
CA MET A 19 9.56 -14.35 -11.66
C MET A 19 11.00 -14.80 -11.90
N GLU A 20 11.45 -15.81 -11.16
CA GLU A 20 12.76 -16.45 -11.32
C GLU A 20 12.61 -17.97 -11.39
N GLY A 21 13.14 -18.57 -12.44
CA GLY A 21 13.03 -20.02 -12.64
C GLY A 21 11.59 -20.55 -12.67
N GLY A 22 10.64 -19.72 -13.07
CA GLY A 22 9.21 -20.08 -13.10
C GLY A 22 8.49 -19.96 -11.75
N GLN A 23 9.16 -19.43 -10.71
CA GLN A 23 8.58 -19.21 -9.39
C GLN A 23 8.63 -17.71 -9.03
N PRO A 24 7.63 -17.18 -8.28
CA PRO A 24 7.67 -15.82 -7.79
C PRO A 24 8.68 -15.68 -6.63
N THR A 25 9.56 -14.70 -6.73
CA THR A 25 10.53 -14.34 -5.69
C THR A 25 10.24 -12.94 -5.18
N VAL A 26 9.93 -12.81 -3.89
CA VAL A 26 9.77 -11.50 -3.24
C VAL A 26 11.15 -10.89 -3.03
N ILE A 27 11.33 -9.69 -3.56
CA ILE A 27 12.60 -8.97 -3.51
C ILE A 27 12.74 -8.27 -2.15
N ALA A 28 13.89 -8.47 -1.49
CA ALA A 28 14.23 -7.68 -0.30
C ALA A 28 14.58 -6.25 -0.71
N ASN A 29 14.11 -5.27 0.07
CA ASN A 29 14.47 -3.87 -0.12
C ASN A 29 15.92 -3.59 0.33
N SER A 30 16.39 -2.36 0.12
CA SER A 30 17.74 -1.94 0.51
C SER A 30 18.02 -2.03 2.02
N GLU A 31 16.97 -2.11 2.84
CA GLU A 31 17.06 -2.30 4.30
C GLU A 31 17.03 -3.78 4.71
N GLY A 32 16.95 -4.72 3.75
CA GLY A 32 16.92 -6.18 3.95
C GLY A 32 15.55 -6.75 4.30
N ALA A 33 14.48 -5.95 4.30
CA ALA A 33 13.12 -6.40 4.57
C ALA A 33 12.39 -6.79 3.27
N ARG A 34 11.48 -7.77 3.36
CA ARG A 34 10.64 -8.18 2.22
C ARG A 34 9.43 -7.28 1.97
N THR A 35 9.12 -6.40 2.92
CA THR A 35 8.07 -5.40 2.81
C THR A 35 8.67 -4.03 3.05
N THR A 36 8.11 -3.01 2.40
CA THR A 36 8.48 -1.61 2.54
C THR A 36 7.29 -0.85 3.10
N PRO A 37 7.41 -0.14 4.22
CA PRO A 37 6.33 0.71 4.72
C PRO A 37 5.85 1.70 3.65
N SER A 38 4.54 1.80 3.46
CA SER A 38 3.92 2.74 2.51
C SER A 38 3.88 4.15 3.10
N VAL A 39 5.05 4.63 3.52
CA VAL A 39 5.25 5.91 4.19
C VAL A 39 6.20 6.78 3.36
N VAL A 40 5.83 8.04 3.20
CA VAL A 40 6.65 9.06 2.54
C VAL A 40 6.85 10.22 3.50
N ALA A 41 8.07 10.76 3.58
CA ALA A 41 8.33 11.93 4.38
C ALA A 41 9.16 12.97 3.61
N PHE A 42 8.86 14.24 3.86
CA PHE A 42 9.59 15.39 3.35
C PHE A 42 10.31 16.05 4.53
N THR A 43 11.62 16.17 4.43
CA THR A 43 12.42 16.80 5.48
C THR A 43 12.53 18.30 5.27
N LYS A 44 12.87 19.03 6.35
CA LYS A 44 13.11 20.48 6.26
C LYS A 44 14.30 20.85 5.34
N SER A 45 15.20 19.91 5.08
CA SER A 45 16.28 20.08 4.10
C SER A 45 15.85 19.87 2.65
N GLY A 46 14.58 19.53 2.41
CA GLY A 46 14.05 19.24 1.06
C GLY A 46 14.29 17.82 0.59
N GLU A 47 14.81 16.94 1.43
CA GLU A 47 15.01 15.53 1.12
C GLU A 47 13.68 14.78 1.20
N ARG A 48 13.49 13.81 0.30
CA ARG A 48 12.35 12.88 0.31
C ARG A 48 12.80 11.52 0.82
N LEU A 49 12.18 11.05 1.88
CA LEU A 49 12.38 9.74 2.46
C LEU A 49 11.18 8.84 2.10
N VAL A 50 11.41 7.55 1.90
CA VAL A 50 10.36 6.57 1.60
C VAL A 50 10.66 5.28 2.36
N GLY A 51 9.61 4.63 2.85
CA GLY A 51 9.71 3.35 3.53
C GLY A 51 10.12 3.48 4.99
N GLU A 52 11.00 2.61 5.44
CA GLU A 52 11.41 2.51 6.84
C GLU A 52 12.06 3.80 7.37
N THR A 53 12.88 4.45 6.56
CA THR A 53 13.51 5.73 6.91
C THR A 53 12.49 6.84 7.14
N ALA A 54 11.43 6.89 6.32
CA ALA A 54 10.31 7.81 6.49
C ALA A 54 9.51 7.49 7.76
N LYS A 55 9.24 6.21 8.02
CA LYS A 55 8.48 5.75 9.19
C LYS A 55 9.20 6.09 10.51
N ARG A 56 10.51 5.84 10.60
CA ARG A 56 11.29 6.07 11.83
C ARG A 56 11.31 7.52 12.29
N GLN A 57 11.24 8.48 11.38
CA GLN A 57 11.28 9.89 11.73
C GLN A 57 9.86 10.52 11.88
N ALA A 58 8.78 9.74 11.70
CA ALA A 58 7.40 10.25 11.71
C ALA A 58 7.06 11.01 12.99
N VAL A 59 7.48 10.52 14.16
CA VAL A 59 7.24 11.17 15.46
C VAL A 59 7.83 12.58 15.54
N THR A 60 8.99 12.80 14.93
CA THR A 60 9.68 14.10 14.97
C THR A 60 9.34 15.02 13.80
N ASN A 61 8.66 14.49 12.77
CA ASN A 61 8.29 15.20 11.56
C ASN A 61 6.86 14.87 11.11
N VAL A 62 5.90 15.03 12.02
CA VAL A 62 4.50 14.65 11.80
C VAL A 62 3.91 15.37 10.58
N ASP A 63 4.11 16.70 10.48
CA ASP A 63 3.56 17.52 9.40
C ASP A 63 4.19 17.22 8.02
N GLY A 64 5.40 16.66 7.99
CA GLY A 64 6.09 16.29 6.76
C GLY A 64 5.92 14.83 6.37
N THR A 65 5.20 14.03 7.16
CA THR A 65 5.08 12.59 6.96
C THR A 65 3.68 12.19 6.51
N VAL A 66 3.61 11.37 5.46
CA VAL A 66 2.37 10.84 4.89
C VAL A 66 2.31 9.34 5.12
N ILE A 67 1.25 8.89 5.75
CA ILE A 67 0.89 7.48 5.93
C ILE A 67 -0.47 7.20 5.29
N SER A 68 -0.77 5.95 4.97
CA SER A 68 -2.10 5.48 4.53
C SER A 68 -2.67 6.23 3.31
N ILE A 69 -1.81 6.78 2.44
CA ILE A 69 -2.22 7.60 1.28
C ILE A 69 -3.15 6.84 0.32
N LYS A 70 -3.06 5.50 0.28
CA LYS A 70 -3.90 4.65 -0.56
C LYS A 70 -5.40 4.85 -0.30
N ARG A 71 -5.78 5.23 0.94
CA ARG A 71 -7.18 5.51 1.31
C ARG A 71 -7.78 6.71 0.56
N HIS A 72 -6.93 7.59 0.03
CA HIS A 72 -7.32 8.78 -0.74
C HIS A 72 -7.19 8.61 -2.25
N MET A 73 -6.86 7.40 -2.74
CA MET A 73 -6.77 7.15 -4.18
C MET A 73 -8.11 7.40 -4.86
N GLY A 74 -8.06 8.15 -5.97
CA GLY A 74 -9.26 8.53 -6.73
C GLY A 74 -10.03 9.72 -6.15
N GLU A 75 -9.61 10.29 -5.02
CA GLU A 75 -10.20 11.47 -4.40
C GLU A 75 -9.49 12.76 -4.81
N ASN A 76 -10.19 13.90 -4.66
CA ASN A 76 -9.59 15.23 -4.79
C ASN A 76 -8.88 15.65 -3.47
N TYR A 77 -7.96 14.78 -3.02
CA TYR A 77 -7.15 15.01 -1.83
C TYR A 77 -5.79 15.59 -2.23
N LYS A 78 -5.24 16.46 -1.36
CA LYS A 78 -3.86 16.96 -1.49
C LYS A 78 -3.16 16.96 -0.14
N PHE A 79 -2.02 16.32 -0.08
CA PHE A 79 -1.08 16.50 1.01
C PHE A 79 -0.26 17.77 0.75
N ASN A 80 -0.32 18.72 1.68
CA ASN A 80 0.37 20.01 1.54
C ASN A 80 1.60 20.04 2.43
N TYR A 81 2.76 20.30 1.85
CA TYR A 81 4.02 20.48 2.57
C TYR A 81 4.88 21.56 1.87
N ASP A 82 5.39 22.51 2.65
CA ASP A 82 6.24 23.61 2.19
C ASP A 82 5.68 24.34 0.95
N GLY A 83 4.38 24.69 1.01
CA GLY A 83 3.68 25.39 -0.06
C GLY A 83 3.39 24.57 -1.31
N LYS A 84 3.72 23.27 -1.34
CA LYS A 84 3.44 22.34 -2.45
C LYS A 84 2.34 21.38 -2.06
N GLY A 85 1.39 21.14 -2.98
CA GLY A 85 0.33 20.15 -2.83
C GLY A 85 0.63 18.92 -3.66
N PHE A 86 0.66 17.75 -3.02
CA PHE A 86 0.88 16.44 -3.65
C PHE A 86 -0.41 15.65 -3.70
N SER A 87 -0.76 15.13 -4.85
CA SER A 87 -1.90 14.22 -5.02
C SER A 87 -1.59 12.82 -4.46
N PRO A 88 -2.61 11.98 -4.18
CA PRO A 88 -2.40 10.59 -3.77
C PRO A 88 -1.58 9.81 -4.79
N GLN A 89 -1.76 10.07 -6.08
CA GLN A 89 -1.01 9.43 -7.16
C GLN A 89 0.48 9.79 -7.10
N GLU A 90 0.82 11.05 -6.83
CA GLU A 90 2.21 11.49 -6.72
C GLU A 90 2.90 10.89 -5.48
N ILE A 91 2.23 10.85 -4.34
CA ILE A 91 2.78 10.18 -3.14
C ILE A 91 2.94 8.68 -3.37
N SER A 92 1.93 8.01 -3.94
CA SER A 92 2.01 6.58 -4.27
C SER A 92 3.12 6.29 -5.29
N ALA A 93 3.33 7.19 -6.25
CA ALA A 93 4.42 7.07 -7.21
C ALA A 93 5.80 7.11 -6.54
N MET A 94 5.98 7.85 -5.45
CA MET A 94 7.23 7.87 -4.69
C MET A 94 7.51 6.50 -4.04
N ILE A 95 6.47 5.84 -3.54
CA ILE A 95 6.58 4.47 -3.02
C ILE A 95 6.94 3.50 -4.15
N LEU A 96 6.24 3.59 -5.28
CA LEU A 96 6.51 2.75 -6.46
C LEU A 96 7.94 2.96 -7.02
N GLN A 97 8.46 4.19 -7.00
CA GLN A 97 9.84 4.49 -7.38
C GLN A 97 10.86 3.81 -6.46
N LYS A 98 10.60 3.76 -5.15
CA LYS A 98 11.45 3.03 -4.19
C LYS A 98 11.44 1.54 -4.51
N LEU A 99 10.26 0.93 -4.69
CA LEU A 99 10.13 -0.49 -5.02
C LEU A 99 10.79 -0.83 -6.37
N LYS A 100 10.61 0.03 -7.38
CA LYS A 100 11.30 -0.09 -8.68
C LYS A 100 12.81 -0.10 -8.51
N LYS A 101 13.35 0.87 -7.76
CA LYS A 101 14.80 0.98 -7.51
C LYS A 101 15.35 -0.24 -6.78
N ASP A 102 14.64 -0.75 -5.77
CA ASP A 102 15.03 -1.96 -5.06
C ASP A 102 15.01 -3.19 -6.00
N ALA A 103 14.00 -3.28 -6.87
CA ALA A 103 13.92 -4.33 -7.89
C ALA A 103 15.07 -4.23 -8.90
N GLU A 104 15.37 -3.06 -9.42
CA GLU A 104 16.48 -2.83 -10.32
C GLU A 104 17.83 -3.18 -9.70
N SER A 105 18.02 -2.86 -8.43
CA SER A 105 19.24 -3.21 -7.68
C SER A 105 19.39 -4.73 -7.49
N TYR A 106 18.28 -5.45 -7.29
CA TYR A 106 18.26 -6.90 -7.15
C TYR A 106 18.47 -7.60 -8.50
N ILE A 107 17.75 -7.15 -9.52
CA ILE A 107 17.75 -7.78 -10.86
C ILE A 107 19.02 -7.46 -11.64
N GLY A 108 19.65 -6.29 -11.38
CA GLY A 108 20.84 -5.81 -12.09
C GLY A 108 20.57 -5.16 -13.44
N GLU A 109 19.30 -4.89 -13.78
CA GLU A 109 18.90 -4.21 -15.02
C GLU A 109 17.72 -3.25 -14.79
N GLU A 110 17.48 -2.34 -15.73
CA GLU A 110 16.39 -1.40 -15.70
C GLU A 110 15.03 -2.12 -15.79
N VAL A 111 14.09 -1.75 -14.90
CA VAL A 111 12.73 -2.26 -14.88
C VAL A 111 11.77 -1.22 -15.45
N LYS A 112 11.06 -1.60 -16.51
CA LYS A 112 10.11 -0.72 -17.21
C LYS A 112 8.65 -1.11 -17.03
N GLU A 113 8.38 -2.37 -16.71
CA GLU A 113 7.04 -2.94 -16.77
C GLU A 113 6.63 -3.51 -15.41
N ALA A 114 5.37 -3.30 -15.04
CA ALA A 114 4.83 -3.81 -13.79
C ALA A 114 3.38 -4.30 -13.92
N VAL A 115 3.03 -5.22 -13.04
CA VAL A 115 1.65 -5.56 -12.69
C VAL A 115 1.45 -5.07 -11.25
N ILE A 116 0.36 -4.34 -10.98
CA ILE A 116 0.08 -3.76 -9.65
C ILE A 116 -1.26 -4.29 -9.16
N THR A 117 -1.33 -4.66 -7.87
CA THR A 117 -2.56 -5.11 -7.25
C THR A 117 -3.37 -3.93 -6.68
N VAL A 118 -4.68 -4.13 -6.62
CA VAL A 118 -5.63 -3.21 -5.98
C VAL A 118 -6.72 -3.99 -5.25
N PRO A 119 -7.36 -3.43 -4.22
CA PRO A 119 -8.54 -4.02 -3.59
C PRO A 119 -9.61 -4.35 -4.62
N ALA A 120 -10.34 -5.45 -4.43
CA ALA A 120 -11.39 -5.85 -5.35
C ALA A 120 -12.53 -4.83 -5.40
N TYR A 121 -12.78 -4.15 -4.29
CA TYR A 121 -13.84 -3.15 -4.14
C TYR A 121 -13.44 -1.73 -4.62
N PHE A 122 -12.23 -1.55 -5.18
CA PHE A 122 -11.82 -0.28 -5.78
C PHE A 122 -12.69 0.06 -7.00
N SER A 123 -13.15 1.31 -7.04
CA SER A 123 -13.82 1.91 -8.19
C SER A 123 -12.86 2.09 -9.39
N ASP A 124 -13.41 2.31 -10.57
CA ASP A 124 -12.61 2.58 -11.77
C ASP A 124 -11.71 3.82 -11.60
N ALA A 125 -12.18 4.85 -10.90
CA ALA A 125 -11.38 6.04 -10.60
C ALA A 125 -10.15 5.70 -9.73
N GLN A 126 -10.30 4.85 -8.72
CA GLN A 126 -9.21 4.40 -7.85
C GLN A 126 -8.22 3.50 -8.61
N ARG A 127 -8.71 2.62 -9.47
CA ARG A 127 -7.89 1.78 -10.36
C ARG A 127 -7.09 2.63 -11.34
N GLN A 128 -7.72 3.63 -11.96
CA GLN A 128 -7.05 4.54 -12.88
C GLN A 128 -5.99 5.36 -12.14
N ALA A 129 -6.30 5.88 -10.94
CA ALA A 129 -5.35 6.62 -10.12
C ALA A 129 -4.12 5.77 -9.75
N THR A 130 -4.30 4.46 -9.47
CA THR A 130 -3.19 3.53 -9.23
C THR A 130 -2.33 3.34 -10.49
N LYS A 131 -2.97 3.21 -11.65
CA LYS A 131 -2.26 3.13 -12.94
C LYS A 131 -1.46 4.40 -13.24
N ASP A 132 -2.05 5.56 -12.96
CA ASP A 132 -1.39 6.86 -13.13
C ASP A 132 -0.20 7.02 -12.19
N ALA A 133 -0.30 6.55 -10.94
CA ALA A 133 0.82 6.50 -10.00
C ALA A 133 1.99 5.67 -10.55
N GLY A 134 1.70 4.50 -11.15
CA GLY A 134 2.69 3.68 -11.83
C GLY A 134 3.38 4.42 -12.98
N LYS A 135 2.61 5.12 -13.80
CA LYS A 135 3.13 5.93 -14.91
C LYS A 135 4.02 7.07 -14.42
N ILE A 136 3.61 7.79 -13.37
CA ILE A 136 4.42 8.84 -12.73
C ILE A 136 5.73 8.26 -12.18
N ALA A 137 5.70 7.03 -11.66
CA ALA A 137 6.88 6.31 -11.19
C ALA A 137 7.82 5.84 -12.33
N GLY A 138 7.44 6.02 -13.59
CA GLY A 138 8.20 5.55 -14.75
C GLY A 138 8.04 4.06 -15.03
N LEU A 139 6.87 3.50 -14.72
CA LEU A 139 6.48 2.13 -14.99
C LEU A 139 5.37 2.08 -16.05
N ASP A 140 5.52 1.22 -17.04
CA ASP A 140 4.41 0.80 -17.91
C ASP A 140 3.60 -0.28 -17.18
N VAL A 141 2.44 0.12 -16.64
CA VAL A 141 1.55 -0.77 -15.90
C VAL A 141 0.76 -1.64 -16.86
N LYS A 142 1.23 -2.86 -17.07
CA LYS A 142 0.61 -3.82 -18.00
C LYS A 142 -0.76 -4.27 -17.56
N ARG A 143 -0.94 -4.49 -16.26
CA ARG A 143 -2.23 -4.88 -15.68
C ARG A 143 -2.39 -4.33 -14.27
N ILE A 144 -3.63 -4.05 -13.95
CA ILE A 144 -4.12 -3.93 -12.57
C ILE A 144 -4.90 -5.21 -12.29
N ILE A 145 -4.58 -5.92 -11.21
CA ILE A 145 -5.27 -7.14 -10.77
C ILE A 145 -5.81 -6.97 -9.36
N ASN A 146 -6.89 -7.72 -9.06
CA ASN A 146 -7.47 -7.68 -7.73
C ASN A 146 -6.59 -8.43 -6.72
N GLU A 147 -6.40 -7.84 -5.54
CA GLU A 147 -5.64 -8.46 -4.43
C GLU A 147 -6.12 -9.87 -4.09
N PRO A 148 -7.44 -10.14 -3.94
CA PRO A 148 -7.89 -11.51 -3.67
C PRO A 148 -7.59 -12.50 -4.80
N THR A 149 -7.60 -12.05 -6.06
CA THR A 149 -7.18 -12.90 -7.19
C THR A 149 -5.69 -13.20 -7.14
N ALA A 150 -4.87 -12.19 -6.83
CA ALA A 150 -3.42 -12.38 -6.66
C ALA A 150 -3.10 -13.30 -5.49
N ALA A 151 -3.83 -13.18 -4.37
CA ALA A 151 -3.69 -14.04 -3.20
C ALA A 151 -4.05 -15.50 -3.54
N ALA A 152 -5.15 -15.75 -4.25
CA ALA A 152 -5.55 -17.08 -4.71
C ALA A 152 -4.47 -17.73 -5.61
N LEU A 153 -3.94 -16.97 -6.57
CA LEU A 153 -2.83 -17.43 -7.43
C LEU A 153 -1.56 -17.75 -6.63
N ALA A 154 -1.18 -16.86 -5.71
CA ALA A 154 0.01 -17.06 -4.87
C ALA A 154 -0.10 -18.27 -3.95
N TYR A 155 -1.30 -18.63 -3.54
CA TYR A 155 -1.57 -19.83 -2.75
C TYR A 155 -1.55 -21.13 -3.59
N GLY A 156 -1.52 -21.01 -4.92
CA GLY A 156 -1.45 -22.16 -5.85
C GLY A 156 -2.79 -22.81 -6.14
N LEU A 157 -3.89 -22.10 -5.90
CA LEU A 157 -5.24 -22.62 -6.07
C LEU A 157 -5.64 -22.81 -7.53
N ASP A 158 -4.95 -22.16 -8.47
CA ASP A 158 -5.14 -22.31 -9.91
C ASP A 158 -4.83 -23.72 -10.44
N ASN A 159 -4.07 -24.51 -9.68
CA ASN A 159 -3.69 -25.87 -10.02
C ASN A 159 -4.56 -26.95 -9.34
N GLU A 160 -5.56 -26.53 -8.56
CA GLU A 160 -6.44 -27.44 -7.82
C GLU A 160 -7.75 -27.72 -8.58
N LYS A 161 -8.53 -28.67 -8.04
CA LYS A 161 -9.85 -29.01 -8.60
C LYS A 161 -10.79 -27.81 -8.47
N GLU A 162 -11.86 -27.82 -9.27
CA GLU A 162 -12.95 -26.86 -9.16
C GLU A 162 -13.39 -26.62 -7.72
N GLN A 163 -13.34 -25.38 -7.30
CA GLN A 163 -13.71 -25.00 -5.93
C GLN A 163 -14.17 -23.54 -5.85
N LYS A 164 -15.03 -23.29 -4.87
CA LYS A 164 -15.41 -21.92 -4.47
C LYS A 164 -14.73 -21.59 -3.15
N ILE A 165 -14.02 -20.48 -3.14
CA ILE A 165 -13.32 -19.99 -1.96
C ILE A 165 -13.83 -18.61 -1.55
N MET A 166 -13.67 -18.29 -0.29
CA MET A 166 -13.83 -16.93 0.22
C MET A 166 -12.46 -16.40 0.61
N VAL A 167 -12.09 -15.26 0.04
CA VAL A 167 -10.93 -14.48 0.47
C VAL A 167 -11.43 -13.38 1.40
N TYR A 168 -10.91 -13.37 2.62
CA TYR A 168 -11.19 -12.36 3.65
C TYR A 168 -9.92 -11.56 3.86
N ASP A 169 -9.91 -10.32 3.36
CA ASP A 169 -8.76 -9.43 3.39
C ASP A 169 -9.04 -8.22 4.29
N LEU A 170 -8.48 -8.23 5.49
CA LEU A 170 -8.52 -7.11 6.43
C LEU A 170 -7.13 -6.49 6.52
N GLY A 171 -6.91 -5.46 5.71
CA GLY A 171 -5.67 -4.71 5.68
C GLY A 171 -5.61 -3.58 6.73
N GLY A 172 -4.60 -2.72 6.61
CA GLY A 172 -4.46 -1.54 7.48
C GLY A 172 -5.52 -0.47 7.21
N GLY A 173 -5.95 -0.31 5.95
CA GLY A 173 -6.85 0.77 5.54
C GLY A 173 -8.10 0.35 4.79
N THR A 174 -8.14 -0.88 4.28
CA THR A 174 -9.27 -1.43 3.52
C THR A 174 -9.65 -2.80 4.04
N PHE A 175 -10.93 -3.13 3.90
CA PHE A 175 -11.50 -4.44 4.18
C PHE A 175 -12.24 -4.94 2.96
N ASP A 176 -11.87 -6.12 2.46
CA ASP A 176 -12.47 -6.77 1.31
C ASP A 176 -12.83 -8.22 1.62
N VAL A 177 -14.01 -8.64 1.17
CA VAL A 177 -14.41 -10.05 1.15
C VAL A 177 -14.82 -10.38 -0.28
N SER A 178 -14.20 -11.42 -0.85
CA SER A 178 -14.47 -11.85 -2.22
C SER A 178 -14.80 -13.35 -2.26
N ILE A 179 -15.83 -13.70 -3.01
CA ILE A 179 -16.14 -15.08 -3.37
C ILE A 179 -15.55 -15.33 -4.76
N ILE A 180 -14.69 -16.31 -4.84
CA ILE A 180 -13.95 -16.66 -6.05
C ILE A 180 -14.30 -18.09 -6.45
N ASP A 181 -14.62 -18.28 -7.72
CA ASP A 181 -14.76 -19.59 -8.36
C ASP A 181 -13.46 -19.92 -9.11
N ILE A 182 -12.95 -21.09 -8.88
CA ILE A 182 -11.73 -21.59 -9.50
C ILE A 182 -12.04 -22.90 -10.19
N GLY A 183 -11.84 -22.95 -11.50
CA GLY A 183 -12.07 -24.14 -12.30
C GLY A 183 -11.52 -23.99 -13.70
N ASP A 184 -11.12 -25.10 -14.32
CA ASP A 184 -10.61 -25.16 -15.71
C ASP A 184 -9.49 -24.16 -16.02
N GLY A 185 -8.65 -23.82 -15.03
CA GLY A 185 -7.56 -22.84 -15.18
C GLY A 185 -8.06 -21.39 -15.22
N VAL A 186 -9.33 -21.15 -14.86
CA VAL A 186 -9.94 -19.80 -14.77
C VAL A 186 -10.20 -19.46 -13.30
N ILE A 187 -9.91 -18.22 -12.95
CA ILE A 187 -10.22 -17.63 -11.64
C ILE A 187 -11.21 -16.50 -11.86
N GLU A 188 -12.45 -16.69 -11.38
CA GLU A 188 -13.54 -15.74 -11.54
C GLU A 188 -13.99 -15.19 -10.18
N VAL A 189 -14.07 -13.86 -10.05
CA VAL A 189 -14.63 -13.20 -8.87
C VAL A 189 -16.15 -13.13 -9.04
N LEU A 190 -16.88 -13.99 -8.32
CA LEU A 190 -18.34 -14.06 -8.40
C LEU A 190 -19.04 -12.91 -7.68
N ALA A 191 -18.47 -12.51 -6.53
CA ALA A 191 -19.00 -11.41 -5.73
C ALA A 191 -17.88 -10.79 -4.89
N THR A 192 -17.97 -9.49 -4.65
CA THR A 192 -17.11 -8.78 -3.72
C THR A 192 -17.93 -7.78 -2.92
N SER A 193 -17.54 -7.60 -1.66
CA SER A 193 -18.06 -6.57 -0.78
C SER A 193 -16.92 -6.09 0.11
N GLY A 194 -17.03 -4.87 0.62
CA GLY A 194 -15.96 -4.35 1.46
C GLY A 194 -16.18 -2.91 1.89
N ASN A 195 -15.15 -2.35 2.50
CA ASN A 195 -15.12 -0.96 2.91
C ASN A 195 -13.71 -0.41 2.70
N ASN A 196 -13.57 0.57 1.81
CA ASN A 196 -12.30 1.20 1.47
C ASN A 196 -11.75 2.12 2.58
N HIS A 197 -12.50 2.30 3.66
CA HIS A 197 -12.16 3.10 4.83
C HIS A 197 -12.37 2.32 6.15
N LEU A 198 -12.06 1.02 6.13
CA LEU A 198 -12.06 0.16 7.32
C LEU A 198 -10.81 -0.72 7.30
N GLY A 199 -10.05 -0.67 8.38
CA GLY A 199 -8.86 -1.49 8.55
C GLY A 199 -8.20 -1.31 9.91
N GLY A 200 -6.98 -1.82 10.05
CA GLY A 200 -6.19 -1.72 11.28
C GLY A 200 -6.06 -0.28 11.79
N ASP A 201 -5.84 0.69 10.89
CA ASP A 201 -5.73 2.12 11.24
C ASP A 201 -6.97 2.63 12.01
N ASP A 202 -8.17 2.11 11.68
CA ASP A 202 -9.41 2.54 12.35
C ASP A 202 -9.55 1.89 13.72
N PHE A 203 -9.06 0.66 13.90
CA PHE A 203 -9.00 0.01 15.20
C PHE A 203 -7.98 0.70 16.11
N ASP A 204 -6.80 1.00 15.59
CA ASP A 204 -5.76 1.74 16.32
C ASP A 204 -6.28 3.12 16.74
N GLN A 205 -6.99 3.84 15.85
CA GLN A 205 -7.60 5.12 16.19
C GLN A 205 -8.59 5.02 17.35
N ARG A 206 -9.38 3.96 17.42
CA ARG A 206 -10.31 3.74 18.55
C ARG A 206 -9.58 3.54 19.88
N VAL A 207 -8.45 2.81 19.84
CA VAL A 207 -7.61 2.63 21.04
C VAL A 207 -6.96 3.96 21.44
N MET A 208 -6.44 4.71 20.48
CA MET A 208 -5.88 6.05 20.72
C MET A 208 -6.90 6.99 21.34
N ASP A 209 -8.11 7.07 20.79
CA ASP A 209 -9.20 7.90 21.31
C ASP A 209 -9.52 7.55 22.77
N TYR A 210 -9.57 6.24 23.08
CA TYR A 210 -9.79 5.77 24.45
C TYR A 210 -8.64 6.20 25.38
N LEU A 211 -7.39 5.98 24.99
CA LEU A 211 -6.22 6.35 25.80
C LEU A 211 -6.16 7.86 26.06
N VAL A 212 -6.44 8.68 25.06
CA VAL A 212 -6.48 10.15 25.18
C VAL A 212 -7.57 10.58 26.16
N ALA A 213 -8.77 9.98 26.08
CA ALA A 213 -9.88 10.28 26.99
C ALA A 213 -9.57 9.91 28.44
N GLU A 214 -9.01 8.71 28.67
CA GLU A 214 -8.61 8.24 30.01
C GLU A 214 -7.49 9.13 30.59
N PHE A 215 -6.48 9.47 29.78
CA PHE A 215 -5.39 10.36 30.22
C PHE A 215 -5.91 11.74 30.59
N LYS A 216 -6.83 12.30 29.78
CA LYS A 216 -7.48 13.59 30.07
C LYS A 216 -8.26 13.55 31.37
N THR A 217 -9.00 12.48 31.62
CA THR A 217 -9.78 12.29 32.84
C THR A 217 -8.88 12.22 34.08
N ALA A 218 -7.78 11.46 33.98
CA ALA A 218 -6.86 11.25 35.10
C ALA A 218 -5.95 12.47 35.40
N ASN A 219 -5.56 13.25 34.39
CA ASN A 219 -4.52 14.27 34.49
C ASN A 219 -5.01 15.70 34.18
N GLY A 220 -6.22 15.85 33.67
CA GLY A 220 -6.77 17.18 33.24
C GLY A 220 -6.09 17.73 31.99
N ILE A 221 -5.29 16.94 31.26
CA ILE A 221 -4.50 17.36 30.09
C ILE A 221 -5.07 16.67 28.84
N ASP A 222 -5.39 17.48 27.81
CA ASP A 222 -5.84 16.97 26.51
C ASP A 222 -4.66 16.82 25.56
N LEU A 223 -4.34 15.57 25.21
CA LEU A 223 -3.25 15.22 24.30
C LEU A 223 -3.61 15.44 22.82
N SER A 224 -4.89 15.57 22.47
CA SER A 224 -5.34 15.65 21.07
C SER A 224 -4.79 16.87 20.31
N ALA A 225 -4.39 17.92 21.01
CA ALA A 225 -3.77 19.11 20.43
C ALA A 225 -2.25 18.96 20.20
N ASP A 226 -1.61 17.96 20.80
CA ASP A 226 -0.17 17.71 20.66
C ASP A 226 0.08 16.60 19.62
N LYS A 227 0.44 17.02 18.41
CA LYS A 227 0.72 16.10 17.30
C LYS A 227 1.81 15.08 17.60
N MET A 228 2.83 15.47 18.38
CA MET A 228 3.92 14.53 18.74
C MET A 228 3.45 13.50 19.77
N ALA A 229 2.61 13.91 20.72
CA ALA A 229 1.99 12.97 21.66
C ALA A 229 1.09 11.98 20.92
N MET A 230 0.21 12.49 20.04
CA MET A 230 -0.68 11.65 19.23
C MET A 230 0.08 10.67 18.33
N GLN A 231 1.25 11.05 17.79
CA GLN A 231 2.06 10.16 16.95
C GLN A 231 2.80 9.09 17.77
N ARG A 232 2.94 9.28 19.09
CA ARG A 232 3.59 8.32 20.00
C ARG A 232 2.61 7.31 20.59
N ILE A 233 1.36 7.69 20.73
CA ILE A 233 0.29 6.79 21.11
C ILE A 233 0.05 5.77 20.01
#